data_2dc99bd8694d0a56f8663fc0bfbf0222
#
_entry.id   2dc99bd8694d0a56f8663fc0bfbf0222
#
_cell.length_a   1.000
_cell.length_b   1.000
_cell.length_c   1.000
_cell.angle_alpha   90.00
_cell.angle_beta   90.00
_cell.angle_gamma   90.00
#
_symmetry.space_group_name_H-M   'P 1'
#
loop_
_entity.id
_entity.type
_entity.pdbx_description
1 polymer ?
#
loop_
_entity_poly.entity_id
_entity_poly.type
_entity_poly.pdbx_seq_one_letter_code
_entity_poly.pdbx_strand_id
1 'polypeptide(L)'
;PFECRRPSSVKSFLELALVAFIAEVMIYSVIYMIEYAITARRNAEKEKNRADLAKFQYLNLKQQVNPHFLFNSLNILDALVLDGRDREASEYIHKLAGIYRYMLRNEEEGTVTLRDEMTYVEMYRDLLKVRFQEGFDVEVGIRPEDLSRHVVPCSVQLLIENATKHNAVSPSRPLNVSVVSDGQTVTVSNNLIPRVTEAQSSGLGLNYIRQQYRERSGKGIEIIRTDDSYTVKLPLL
;
A
#
# COMPACT_ATOMS: atom_id res chain seq x y z
N PRO A 1 -62.93 38.57 -52.22
CA PRO A 1 -61.77 39.43 -52.03
C PRO A 1 -61.12 39.11 -50.71
N PHE A 2 -59.93 38.48 -50.81
CA PHE A 2 -59.11 38.22 -49.63
C PHE A 2 -58.40 39.55 -49.35
N GLU A 3 -58.82 40.29 -48.33
CA GLU A 3 -58.06 41.37 -47.78
C GLU A 3 -56.80 40.84 -47.12
N CYS A 4 -55.69 41.07 -47.84
CA CYS A 4 -54.36 40.85 -47.31
C CYS A 4 -54.12 41.94 -46.23
N ARG A 5 -54.40 41.59 -44.98
CA ARG A 5 -54.09 42.43 -43.83
C ARG A 5 -52.55 42.60 -43.76
N ARG A 6 -52.05 43.75 -44.25
CA ARG A 6 -50.67 44.17 -44.01
C ARG A 6 -50.43 44.17 -42.50
N PRO A 7 -49.42 43.52 -42.00
CA PRO A 7 -49.04 43.69 -40.59
C PRO A 7 -48.65 45.15 -40.38
N SER A 8 -49.59 45.87 -39.84
CA SER A 8 -49.37 47.24 -39.50
C SER A 8 -48.57 47.31 -38.24
N SER A 9 -47.63 48.17 -38.32
CA SER A 9 -47.04 48.95 -37.28
C SER A 9 -45.77 48.39 -36.66
N VAL A 10 -44.81 49.29 -36.67
CA VAL A 10 -43.58 49.26 -35.89
C VAL A 10 -43.80 48.66 -34.50
N LYS A 11 -44.99 48.87 -33.91
CA LYS A 11 -45.38 48.31 -32.61
C LYS A 11 -45.41 46.77 -32.57
N SER A 12 -46.02 46.12 -33.56
CA SER A 12 -46.04 44.64 -33.59
C SER A 12 -44.67 44.02 -33.86
N PHE A 13 -43.79 44.75 -34.59
CA PHE A 13 -42.41 44.32 -34.79
C PHE A 13 -41.60 44.46 -33.49
N LEU A 14 -41.79 45.53 -32.73
CA LEU A 14 -41.13 45.75 -31.44
C LEU A 14 -41.57 44.72 -30.39
N GLU A 15 -42.89 44.39 -30.37
CA GLU A 15 -43.41 43.33 -29.49
C GLU A 15 -42.79 41.96 -29.80
N LEU A 16 -42.69 41.61 -31.08
CA LEU A 16 -42.07 40.33 -31.49
C LEU A 16 -40.57 40.32 -31.17
N ALA A 17 -39.87 41.43 -31.43
CA ALA A 17 -38.45 41.57 -31.11
C ALA A 17 -38.19 41.46 -29.59
N LEU A 18 -39.06 42.07 -28.77
CA LEU A 18 -38.96 41.94 -27.30
C LEU A 18 -39.18 40.50 -26.82
N VAL A 19 -40.18 39.80 -27.37
CA VAL A 19 -40.42 38.40 -27.03
C VAL A 19 -39.22 37.51 -27.44
N ALA A 20 -38.68 37.74 -28.66
CA ALA A 20 -37.49 37.01 -29.10
C ALA A 20 -36.29 37.27 -28.20
N PHE A 21 -36.04 38.50 -27.79
CA PHE A 21 -34.96 38.88 -26.87
C PHE A 21 -35.12 38.24 -25.51
N ILE A 22 -36.34 38.24 -24.94
CA ILE A 22 -36.63 37.57 -23.67
C ILE A 22 -36.38 36.04 -23.79
N ALA A 23 -36.82 35.42 -24.87
CA ALA A 23 -36.59 34.00 -25.13
C ALA A 23 -35.07 33.69 -25.24
N GLU A 24 -34.32 34.53 -25.91
CA GLU A 24 -32.86 34.39 -26.04
C GLU A 24 -32.15 34.49 -24.65
N VAL A 25 -32.48 35.49 -23.87
CA VAL A 25 -31.95 35.64 -22.49
C VAL A 25 -32.29 34.43 -21.62
N MET A 26 -33.52 33.91 -21.75
CA MET A 26 -33.94 32.70 -21.00
C MET A 26 -33.12 31.49 -21.43
N ILE A 27 -32.90 31.28 -22.71
CA ILE A 27 -32.08 30.16 -23.24
C ILE A 27 -30.64 30.26 -22.73
N TYR A 28 -30.00 31.45 -22.84
CA TYR A 28 -28.64 31.67 -22.33
C TYR A 28 -28.56 31.45 -20.82
N SER A 29 -29.55 31.90 -20.06
CA SER A 29 -29.55 31.68 -18.59
C SER A 29 -29.65 30.19 -18.22
N VAL A 30 -30.45 29.43 -18.96
CA VAL A 30 -30.57 27.98 -18.76
C VAL A 30 -29.25 27.26 -19.12
N ILE A 31 -28.64 27.59 -20.25
CA ILE A 31 -27.35 27.03 -20.65
C ILE A 31 -26.29 27.35 -19.59
N TYR A 32 -26.20 28.60 -19.15
CA TYR A 32 -25.25 29.01 -18.10
C TYR A 32 -25.48 28.24 -16.80
N MET A 33 -26.72 28.07 -16.36
CA MET A 33 -27.06 27.28 -15.16
C MET A 33 -26.64 25.82 -15.30
N ILE A 34 -26.83 25.21 -16.48
CA ILE A 34 -26.39 23.84 -16.74
C ILE A 34 -24.87 23.73 -16.69
N GLU A 35 -24.15 24.61 -17.38
CA GLU A 35 -22.69 24.63 -17.36
C GLU A 35 -22.14 24.86 -15.95
N TYR A 36 -22.73 25.78 -15.20
CA TYR A 36 -22.38 26.01 -13.80
C TYR A 36 -22.60 24.77 -12.93
N ALA A 37 -23.74 24.09 -13.07
CA ALA A 37 -24.06 22.89 -12.33
C ALA A 37 -23.10 21.72 -12.67
N ILE A 38 -22.75 21.56 -13.94
CA ILE A 38 -21.80 20.54 -14.39
C ILE A 38 -20.40 20.83 -13.81
N THR A 39 -19.97 22.07 -13.88
CA THR A 39 -18.65 22.49 -13.40
C THR A 39 -18.56 22.36 -11.86
N ALA A 40 -19.61 22.77 -11.15
CA ALA A 40 -19.71 22.60 -9.70
C ALA A 40 -19.65 21.13 -9.28
N ARG A 41 -20.37 20.24 -9.98
CA ARG A 41 -20.30 18.77 -9.73
C ARG A 41 -18.90 18.22 -9.99
N ARG A 42 -18.26 18.56 -11.09
CA ARG A 42 -16.89 18.13 -11.41
C ARG A 42 -15.88 18.59 -10.37
N ASN A 43 -16.02 19.82 -9.88
CA ASN A 43 -15.14 20.35 -8.84
C ASN A 43 -15.35 19.65 -7.50
N ALA A 44 -16.59 19.43 -7.10
CA ALA A 44 -16.93 18.67 -5.89
C ALA A 44 -16.39 17.22 -5.94
N GLU A 45 -16.50 16.56 -7.10
CA GLU A 45 -15.95 15.21 -7.31
C GLU A 45 -14.41 15.20 -7.25
N LYS A 46 -13.75 16.20 -7.85
CA LYS A 46 -12.28 16.34 -7.75
C LYS A 46 -11.82 16.57 -6.31
N GLU A 47 -12.51 17.43 -5.56
CA GLU A 47 -12.18 17.66 -4.14
C GLU A 47 -12.41 16.41 -3.29
N LYS A 48 -13.51 15.69 -3.53
CA LYS A 48 -13.75 14.40 -2.88
C LYS A 48 -12.64 13.39 -3.17
N ASN A 49 -12.27 13.23 -4.44
CA ASN A 49 -11.20 12.30 -4.85
C ASN A 49 -9.84 12.70 -4.24
N ARG A 50 -9.54 14.00 -4.12
CA ARG A 50 -8.34 14.49 -3.43
C ARG A 50 -8.37 14.17 -1.93
N ALA A 51 -9.51 14.40 -1.28
CA ALA A 51 -9.68 14.08 0.13
C ALA A 51 -9.57 12.57 0.40
N ASP A 52 -10.16 11.74 -0.46
CA ASP A 52 -10.08 10.28 -0.37
C ASP A 52 -8.64 9.79 -0.60
N LEU A 53 -7.92 10.38 -1.57
CA LEU A 53 -6.50 10.08 -1.80
C LEU A 53 -5.63 10.48 -0.60
N ALA A 54 -5.81 11.68 -0.07
CA ALA A 54 -5.09 12.15 1.12
C ALA A 54 -5.38 11.27 2.35
N LYS A 55 -6.65 10.87 2.54
CA LYS A 55 -7.03 9.93 3.59
C LYS A 55 -6.40 8.56 3.39
N PHE A 56 -6.37 8.06 2.16
CA PHE A 56 -5.70 6.80 1.82
C PHE A 56 -4.20 6.87 2.08
N GLN A 57 -3.54 7.95 1.68
CA GLN A 57 -2.11 8.19 1.97
C GLN A 57 -1.85 8.28 3.48
N TYR A 58 -2.68 9.01 4.23
CA TYR A 58 -2.59 9.08 5.69
C TYR A 58 -2.78 7.72 6.36
N LEU A 59 -3.74 6.91 5.91
CA LEU A 59 -3.95 5.56 6.44
C LEU A 59 -2.78 4.63 6.09
N ASN A 60 -2.21 4.73 4.90
CA ASN A 60 -1.02 3.99 4.52
C ASN A 60 0.17 4.38 5.40
N LEU A 61 0.42 5.68 5.58
CA LEU A 61 1.48 6.19 6.47
C LEU A 61 1.27 5.70 7.92
N LYS A 62 0.04 5.75 8.42
CA LYS A 62 -0.30 5.24 9.76
C LYS A 62 -0.13 3.72 9.89
N GLN A 63 -0.32 2.96 8.81
CA GLN A 63 -0.14 1.50 8.80
C GLN A 63 1.33 1.09 8.63
N GLN A 64 2.16 1.92 8.01
CA GLN A 64 3.60 1.67 7.86
C GLN A 64 4.32 1.64 9.21
N VAL A 65 3.92 2.47 10.16
CA VAL A 65 4.31 2.28 11.56
C VAL A 65 3.39 1.23 12.16
N ASN A 66 3.68 -0.07 11.96
CA ASN A 66 2.92 -1.14 12.59
C ASN A 66 2.94 -0.95 14.12
N PRO A 67 1.86 -0.38 14.73
CA PRO A 67 1.88 -0.01 16.16
C PRO A 67 2.12 -1.24 17.03
N HIS A 68 1.60 -2.38 16.62
CA HIS A 68 1.78 -3.64 17.32
C HIS A 68 3.24 -4.12 17.30
N PHE A 69 3.95 -3.95 16.17
CA PHE A 69 5.38 -4.25 16.10
C PHE A 69 6.17 -3.31 17.01
N LEU A 70 5.85 -2.01 17.00
CA LEU A 70 6.51 -1.03 17.87
C LEU A 70 6.30 -1.35 19.35
N PHE A 71 5.05 -1.56 19.80
CA PHE A 71 4.78 -1.91 21.21
C PHE A 71 5.46 -3.21 21.64
N ASN A 72 5.46 -4.23 20.78
CA ASN A 72 6.17 -5.47 21.08
C ASN A 72 7.68 -5.24 21.18
N SER A 73 8.25 -4.41 20.31
CA SER A 73 9.68 -4.07 20.34
C SER A 73 10.06 -3.30 21.60
N LEU A 74 9.21 -2.38 22.05
CA LEU A 74 9.43 -1.65 23.32
C LEU A 74 9.34 -2.58 24.54
N ASN A 75 8.41 -3.55 24.56
CA ASN A 75 8.33 -4.54 25.64
C ASN A 75 9.56 -5.44 25.70
N ILE A 76 10.10 -5.84 24.55
CA ILE A 76 11.36 -6.62 24.49
C ILE A 76 12.52 -5.77 25.01
N LEU A 77 12.59 -4.52 24.60
CA LEU A 77 13.62 -3.59 25.06
C LEU A 77 13.57 -3.41 26.59
N ASP A 78 12.38 -3.21 27.14
CA ASP A 78 12.17 -3.10 28.59
C ASP A 78 12.68 -4.34 29.32
N ALA A 79 12.33 -5.54 28.82
CA ALA A 79 12.83 -6.79 29.39
C ALA A 79 14.36 -6.90 29.34
N LEU A 80 15.00 -6.52 28.20
CA LEU A 80 16.47 -6.52 28.10
C LEU A 80 17.13 -5.59 29.11
N VAL A 81 16.55 -4.42 29.34
CA VAL A 81 17.05 -3.42 30.32
C VAL A 81 16.87 -3.96 31.76
N LEU A 82 15.70 -4.52 32.07
CA LEU A 82 15.44 -5.09 33.40
C LEU A 82 16.35 -6.27 33.73
N ASP A 83 16.74 -7.06 32.71
CA ASP A 83 17.67 -8.18 32.84
C ASP A 83 19.14 -7.73 32.90
N GLY A 84 19.43 -6.43 32.83
CA GLY A 84 20.80 -5.87 32.82
C GLY A 84 21.59 -6.18 31.55
N ARG A 85 20.90 -6.48 30.43
CA ARG A 85 21.48 -6.80 29.11
C ARG A 85 21.67 -5.54 28.27
N ASP A 86 22.32 -4.53 28.82
CA ASP A 86 22.42 -3.17 28.24
C ASP A 86 22.99 -3.16 26.83
N ARG A 87 24.01 -4.00 26.58
CA ARG A 87 24.60 -4.09 25.23
C ARG A 87 23.61 -4.60 24.20
N GLU A 88 22.86 -5.63 24.53
CA GLU A 88 21.84 -6.21 23.64
C GLU A 88 20.67 -5.25 23.46
N ALA A 89 20.27 -4.54 24.52
CA ALA A 89 19.27 -3.48 24.44
C ALA A 89 19.72 -2.35 23.48
N SER A 90 20.98 -1.93 23.56
CA SER A 90 21.55 -0.92 22.64
C SER A 90 21.57 -1.42 21.19
N GLU A 91 22.03 -2.65 20.95
CA GLU A 91 22.02 -3.26 19.61
C GLU A 91 20.60 -3.38 19.04
N TYR A 92 19.63 -3.73 19.88
CA TYR A 92 18.22 -3.82 19.53
C TYR A 92 17.65 -2.45 19.11
N ILE A 93 17.95 -1.38 19.86
CA ILE A 93 17.56 0.00 19.54
C ILE A 93 18.12 0.42 18.17
N HIS A 94 19.41 0.15 17.92
CA HIS A 94 20.04 0.52 16.66
C HIS A 94 19.40 -0.18 15.45
N LYS A 95 19.08 -1.49 15.57
CA LYS A 95 18.39 -2.24 14.53
C LYS A 95 16.96 -1.72 14.31
N LEU A 96 16.23 -1.46 15.40
CA LEU A 96 14.89 -0.89 15.34
C LEU A 96 14.87 0.47 14.65
N ALA A 97 15.81 1.37 15.01
CA ALA A 97 15.98 2.66 14.35
C ALA A 97 16.37 2.52 12.87
N GLY A 98 17.18 1.52 12.52
CA GLY A 98 17.53 1.18 11.13
C GLY A 98 16.33 0.78 10.32
N ILE A 99 15.44 -0.06 10.86
CA ILE A 99 14.19 -0.49 10.27
C ILE A 99 13.28 0.71 9.95
N TYR A 100 13.04 1.58 10.93
CA TYR A 100 12.19 2.76 10.71
C TYR A 100 12.79 3.74 9.71
N ARG A 101 14.11 3.92 9.73
CA ARG A 101 14.82 4.79 8.75
C ARG A 101 14.67 4.24 7.33
N TYR A 102 14.79 2.93 7.13
CA TYR A 102 14.59 2.29 5.83
C TYR A 102 13.17 2.49 5.32
N MET A 103 12.17 2.24 6.17
CA MET A 103 10.76 2.41 5.82
C MET A 103 10.44 3.84 5.37
N LEU A 104 10.93 4.85 6.12
CA LEU A 104 10.67 6.26 5.82
C LEU A 104 11.41 6.78 4.57
N ARG A 105 12.62 6.24 4.29
CA ARG A 105 13.43 6.70 3.16
C ARG A 105 12.92 6.21 1.81
N ASN A 106 12.40 5.01 1.73
CA ASN A 106 12.13 4.33 0.47
C ASN A 106 10.69 4.52 -0.04
N GLU A 107 9.91 5.38 0.61
CA GLU A 107 8.54 5.72 0.18
C GLU A 107 8.49 6.42 -1.18
N GLU A 108 9.47 7.27 -1.48
CA GLU A 108 9.50 8.09 -2.69
C GLU A 108 10.14 7.38 -3.89
N GLU A 109 11.08 6.47 -3.67
CA GLU A 109 11.88 5.86 -4.74
C GLU A 109 11.14 4.77 -5.52
N GLY A 110 10.08 4.22 -4.95
CA GLY A 110 9.19 3.25 -5.58
C GLY A 110 9.78 1.85 -5.81
N THR A 111 11.09 1.69 -5.98
CA THR A 111 11.83 0.42 -6.02
C THR A 111 13.18 0.59 -5.35
N VAL A 112 13.70 -0.49 -4.77
CA VAL A 112 15.02 -0.55 -4.12
C VAL A 112 15.82 -1.70 -4.68
N THR A 113 17.14 -1.68 -4.49
CA THR A 113 17.95 -2.85 -4.86
C THR A 113 17.62 -4.03 -3.94
N LEU A 114 17.71 -5.25 -4.47
CA LEU A 114 17.55 -6.46 -3.66
C LEU A 114 18.57 -6.50 -2.51
N ARG A 115 19.75 -5.93 -2.69
CA ARG A 115 20.77 -5.79 -1.64
C ARG A 115 20.25 -4.97 -0.46
N ASP A 116 19.64 -3.80 -0.72
CA ASP A 116 19.12 -2.93 0.32
C ASP A 116 17.94 -3.58 1.05
N GLU A 117 17.05 -4.23 0.29
CA GLU A 117 15.93 -5.00 0.85
C GLU A 117 16.43 -6.15 1.74
N MET A 118 17.47 -6.89 1.32
CA MET A 118 18.03 -7.97 2.14
C MET A 118 18.73 -7.44 3.39
N THR A 119 19.44 -6.32 3.32
CA THR A 119 20.01 -5.66 4.50
C THR A 119 18.93 -5.31 5.52
N TYR A 120 17.80 -4.80 5.04
CA TYR A 120 16.64 -4.53 5.88
C TYR A 120 16.02 -5.80 6.46
N VAL A 121 15.86 -6.85 5.65
CA VAL A 121 15.35 -8.16 6.09
C VAL A 121 16.23 -8.77 7.16
N GLU A 122 17.55 -8.65 7.08
CA GLU A 122 18.49 -9.13 8.10
C GLU A 122 18.27 -8.41 9.45
N MET A 123 18.16 -7.09 9.44
CA MET A 123 17.84 -6.35 10.67
C MET A 123 16.50 -6.80 11.27
N TYR A 124 15.49 -6.98 10.42
CA TYR A 124 14.15 -7.42 10.85
C TYR A 124 14.17 -8.85 11.41
N ARG A 125 14.86 -9.77 10.73
CA ARG A 125 15.09 -11.14 11.21
C ARG A 125 15.71 -11.17 12.60
N ASP A 126 16.75 -10.35 12.81
CA ASP A 126 17.45 -10.31 14.09
C ASP A 126 16.52 -9.85 15.24
N LEU A 127 15.65 -8.85 15.00
CA LEU A 127 14.64 -8.46 15.99
C LEU A 127 13.63 -9.58 16.25
N LEU A 128 13.20 -10.31 15.23
CA LEU A 128 12.30 -11.45 15.39
C LEU A 128 12.97 -12.61 16.15
N LYS A 129 14.28 -12.86 15.96
CA LYS A 129 15.03 -13.88 16.70
C LYS A 129 15.08 -13.57 18.20
N VAL A 130 15.24 -12.32 18.61
CA VAL A 130 15.15 -11.93 20.02
C VAL A 130 13.76 -12.20 20.59
N ARG A 131 12.71 -12.00 19.78
CA ARG A 131 11.32 -12.20 20.19
C ARG A 131 10.93 -13.67 20.30
N PHE A 132 11.29 -14.47 19.31
CA PHE A 132 10.79 -15.84 19.13
C PHE A 132 11.83 -16.90 19.46
N GLN A 133 13.08 -16.49 19.68
CA GLN A 133 14.21 -17.37 20.03
C GLN A 133 14.32 -18.55 19.06
N GLU A 134 14.40 -19.77 19.56
CA GLU A 134 14.54 -21.00 18.76
C GLU A 134 13.28 -21.36 17.96
N GLY A 135 12.15 -20.68 18.22
CA GLY A 135 10.88 -20.94 17.52
C GLY A 135 10.79 -20.33 16.11
N PHE A 136 11.80 -19.57 15.65
CA PHE A 136 11.75 -18.88 14.37
C PHE A 136 13.11 -18.81 13.69
N ASP A 137 13.13 -19.13 12.40
CA ASP A 137 14.33 -18.93 11.57
C ASP A 137 14.00 -18.43 10.17
N VAL A 138 14.97 -17.72 9.56
CA VAL A 138 14.92 -17.24 8.17
C VAL A 138 16.22 -17.63 7.48
N GLU A 139 16.11 -18.48 6.48
CA GLU A 139 17.21 -18.79 5.57
C GLU A 139 17.19 -17.86 4.37
N VAL A 140 18.34 -17.26 4.05
CA VAL A 140 18.52 -16.36 2.90
C VAL A 140 19.51 -16.97 1.92
N GLY A 141 19.02 -17.29 0.72
CA GLY A 141 19.80 -17.86 -0.39
C GLY A 141 19.67 -17.00 -1.65
N ILE A 142 20.16 -15.76 -1.60
CA ILE A 142 20.12 -14.83 -2.74
C ILE A 142 21.37 -15.01 -3.60
N ARG A 143 21.17 -15.14 -4.89
CA ARG A 143 22.28 -15.20 -5.87
C ARG A 143 23.00 -13.85 -5.91
N PRO A 144 24.34 -13.81 -5.91
CA PRO A 144 25.11 -12.57 -5.94
C PRO A 144 24.74 -11.64 -7.11
N GLU A 145 24.45 -12.21 -8.28
CA GLU A 145 24.08 -11.48 -9.50
C GLU A 145 22.71 -10.81 -9.39
N ASP A 146 21.83 -11.29 -8.52
CA ASP A 146 20.47 -10.75 -8.32
C ASP A 146 20.46 -9.56 -7.36
N LEU A 147 21.50 -9.36 -6.57
CA LEU A 147 21.59 -8.31 -5.56
C LEU A 147 21.47 -6.88 -6.13
N SER A 148 21.83 -6.68 -7.39
CA SER A 148 21.68 -5.40 -8.09
C SER A 148 20.31 -5.19 -8.75
N ARG A 149 19.48 -6.24 -8.80
CA ARG A 149 18.10 -6.15 -9.32
C ARG A 149 17.21 -5.42 -8.33
N HIS A 150 16.07 -4.95 -8.80
CA HIS A 150 15.17 -4.14 -7.99
C HIS A 150 13.93 -4.94 -7.55
N VAL A 151 13.40 -4.54 -6.42
CA VAL A 151 12.15 -5.05 -5.82
C VAL A 151 11.31 -3.89 -5.26
N VAL A 152 10.05 -4.14 -4.98
CA VAL A 152 9.22 -3.19 -4.24
C VAL A 152 9.70 -3.13 -2.79
N PRO A 153 9.94 -1.93 -2.21
CA PRO A 153 10.40 -1.77 -0.83
C PRO A 153 9.51 -2.49 0.18
N CYS A 154 10.12 -3.07 1.20
CA CYS A 154 9.44 -3.80 2.29
C CYS A 154 8.62 -5.02 1.84
N SER A 155 8.69 -5.42 0.56
CA SER A 155 7.86 -6.54 0.05
C SER A 155 8.25 -7.89 0.65
N VAL A 156 9.55 -8.15 0.81
CA VAL A 156 10.03 -9.40 1.43
C VAL A 156 9.71 -9.41 2.93
N GLN A 157 9.95 -8.29 3.62
CA GLN A 157 9.63 -8.15 5.05
C GLN A 157 8.13 -8.35 5.32
N LEU A 158 7.24 -7.78 4.52
CA LEU A 158 5.79 -7.97 4.67
C LEU A 158 5.38 -9.45 4.55
N LEU A 159 6.06 -10.22 3.71
CA LEU A 159 5.81 -11.66 3.60
C LEU A 159 6.31 -12.43 4.82
N ILE A 160 7.46 -12.06 5.40
CA ILE A 160 7.96 -12.63 6.66
C ILE A 160 7.02 -12.27 7.81
N GLU A 161 6.53 -11.02 7.86
CA GLU A 161 5.53 -10.61 8.85
C GLU A 161 4.23 -11.41 8.71
N ASN A 162 3.75 -11.62 7.50
CA ASN A 162 2.58 -12.46 7.24
C ASN A 162 2.80 -13.90 7.73
N ALA A 163 3.99 -14.48 7.51
CA ALA A 163 4.33 -15.80 8.02
C ALA A 163 4.22 -15.85 9.55
N THR A 164 4.82 -14.89 10.27
CA THR A 164 4.76 -14.85 11.75
C THR A 164 3.37 -14.51 12.28
N LYS A 165 2.55 -13.79 11.54
CA LYS A 165 1.20 -13.41 11.92
C LYS A 165 0.21 -14.57 11.80
N HIS A 166 0.35 -15.38 10.75
CA HIS A 166 -0.61 -16.43 10.41
C HIS A 166 -0.23 -17.82 10.94
N ASN A 167 1.00 -18.01 11.42
CA ASN A 167 1.46 -19.28 11.96
C ASN A 167 1.72 -19.19 13.46
N ALA A 168 1.55 -20.33 14.15
CA ALA A 168 2.06 -20.48 15.50
C ALA A 168 3.60 -20.53 15.46
N VAL A 169 4.23 -19.93 16.47
CA VAL A 169 5.69 -19.90 16.61
C VAL A 169 6.05 -20.47 17.97
N SER A 170 6.77 -21.59 18.00
CA SER A 170 7.22 -22.22 19.23
C SER A 170 8.51 -23.02 19.01
N PRO A 171 9.36 -23.19 20.02
CA PRO A 171 10.58 -24.00 19.90
C PRO A 171 10.33 -25.47 19.53
N SER A 172 9.20 -26.04 19.98
CA SER A 172 8.82 -27.42 19.66
C SER A 172 8.37 -27.61 18.20
N ARG A 173 7.92 -26.54 17.55
CA ARG A 173 7.50 -26.52 16.14
C ARG A 173 7.89 -25.19 15.53
N PRO A 174 9.15 -25.04 15.11
CA PRO A 174 9.67 -23.78 14.63
C PRO A 174 9.04 -23.36 13.31
N LEU A 175 8.79 -22.06 13.18
CA LEU A 175 8.41 -21.44 11.91
C LEU A 175 9.68 -21.13 11.11
N ASN A 176 9.84 -21.82 10.01
CA ASN A 176 10.97 -21.64 9.09
C ASN A 176 10.50 -20.85 7.87
N VAL A 177 11.23 -19.80 7.55
CA VAL A 177 11.01 -18.99 6.36
C VAL A 177 12.24 -19.10 5.46
N SER A 178 12.05 -19.30 4.17
CA SER A 178 13.11 -19.31 3.17
C SER A 178 12.94 -18.15 2.20
N VAL A 179 14.01 -17.44 1.91
CA VAL A 179 14.05 -16.33 0.93
C VAL A 179 15.14 -16.65 -0.08
N VAL A 180 14.76 -16.99 -1.31
CA VAL A 180 15.70 -17.40 -2.36
C VAL A 180 15.46 -16.63 -3.65
N SER A 181 16.50 -16.48 -4.49
CA SER A 181 16.36 -15.90 -5.83
C SER A 181 16.83 -16.86 -6.93
N ASP A 182 16.22 -16.74 -8.12
CA ASP A 182 16.50 -17.62 -9.28
C ASP A 182 16.89 -16.85 -10.54
N GLY A 183 17.12 -15.55 -10.45
CA GLY A 183 17.42 -14.64 -11.58
C GLY A 183 16.19 -13.97 -12.19
N GLN A 184 15.01 -14.47 -11.92
CA GLN A 184 13.73 -13.90 -12.39
C GLN A 184 12.82 -13.46 -11.25
N THR A 185 12.87 -14.17 -10.15
CA THR A 185 12.00 -13.94 -8.99
C THR A 185 12.78 -14.03 -7.68
N VAL A 186 12.26 -13.33 -6.66
CA VAL A 186 12.53 -13.61 -5.26
C VAL A 186 11.37 -14.43 -4.71
N THR A 187 11.65 -15.59 -4.21
CA THR A 187 10.67 -16.52 -3.65
C THR A 187 10.77 -16.50 -2.13
N VAL A 188 9.67 -16.18 -1.46
CA VAL A 188 9.52 -16.26 -0.01
C VAL A 188 8.56 -17.41 0.31
N SER A 189 9.05 -18.39 1.07
CA SER A 189 8.27 -19.58 1.44
C SER A 189 8.35 -19.83 2.93
N ASN A 190 7.26 -20.28 3.53
CA ASN A 190 7.24 -20.72 4.92
C ASN A 190 6.46 -22.04 5.09
N ASN A 191 6.80 -22.81 6.11
CA ASN A 191 6.00 -23.95 6.53
C ASN A 191 4.68 -23.48 7.19
N LEU A 192 3.62 -24.28 7.09
CA LEU A 192 2.32 -23.96 7.67
C LEU A 192 2.17 -24.58 9.05
N ILE A 193 1.93 -23.72 10.04
CA ILE A 193 1.66 -24.10 11.43
C ILE A 193 0.38 -23.38 11.87
N PRO A 194 -0.83 -23.92 11.55
CA PRO A 194 -2.07 -23.24 11.83
C PRO A 194 -2.20 -22.82 13.30
N ARG A 195 -2.65 -21.60 13.54
CA ARG A 195 -3.01 -21.12 14.89
C ARG A 195 -4.38 -21.65 15.26
N VAL A 196 -4.58 -21.88 16.55
CA VAL A 196 -5.89 -22.27 17.13
C VAL A 196 -6.90 -21.11 17.01
N THR A 197 -6.42 -19.86 17.07
CA THR A 197 -7.24 -18.67 16.88
C THR A 197 -6.90 -18.00 15.55
N GLU A 198 -7.88 -17.84 14.68
CA GLU A 198 -7.69 -17.09 13.43
C GLU A 198 -7.28 -15.64 13.73
N ALA A 199 -6.10 -15.27 13.29
CA ALA A 199 -5.71 -13.86 13.28
C ALA A 199 -6.58 -13.14 12.23
N GLN A 200 -7.35 -12.13 12.64
CA GLN A 200 -8.08 -11.27 11.69
C GLN A 200 -7.06 -10.64 10.74
N SER A 201 -7.03 -11.16 9.52
CA SER A 201 -6.18 -10.65 8.45
C SER A 201 -6.97 -9.62 7.66
N SER A 202 -6.51 -8.38 7.65
CA SER A 202 -7.07 -7.34 6.78
C SER A 202 -6.76 -7.60 5.29
N GLY A 203 -5.84 -8.53 4.97
CA GLY A 203 -5.37 -8.79 3.60
C GLY A 203 -4.67 -7.60 2.92
N LEU A 204 -4.53 -6.48 3.63
CA LEU A 204 -4.05 -5.22 3.06
C LEU A 204 -2.60 -5.30 2.58
N GLY A 205 -1.71 -5.94 3.34
CA GLY A 205 -0.28 -6.04 2.97
C GLY A 205 -0.05 -6.80 1.67
N LEU A 206 -0.68 -7.96 1.50
CA LEU A 206 -0.53 -8.76 0.29
C LEU A 206 -1.19 -8.09 -0.92
N ASN A 207 -2.33 -7.43 -0.73
CA ASN A 207 -2.98 -6.65 -1.77
C ASN A 207 -2.14 -5.44 -2.20
N TYR A 208 -1.50 -4.76 -1.24
CA TYR A 208 -0.55 -3.68 -1.52
C TYR A 208 0.61 -4.18 -2.39
N ILE A 209 1.30 -5.26 -2.00
CA ILE A 209 2.39 -5.85 -2.78
C ILE A 209 1.90 -6.19 -4.20
N ARG A 210 0.75 -6.87 -4.33
CA ARG A 210 0.17 -7.26 -5.63
C ARG A 210 -0.08 -6.05 -6.53
N GLN A 211 -0.63 -4.98 -5.99
CA GLN A 211 -0.90 -3.75 -6.72
C GLN A 211 0.41 -3.09 -7.17
N GLN A 212 1.39 -2.93 -6.27
CA GLN A 212 2.67 -2.29 -6.57
C GLN A 212 3.45 -3.03 -7.66
N TYR A 213 3.51 -4.36 -7.60
CA TYR A 213 4.17 -5.15 -8.65
C TYR A 213 3.43 -5.06 -9.98
N ARG A 214 2.10 -5.07 -9.99
CA ARG A 214 1.31 -4.93 -11.21
C ARG A 214 1.53 -3.56 -11.87
N GLU A 215 1.53 -2.49 -11.10
CA GLU A 215 1.72 -1.13 -11.60
C GLU A 215 3.12 -0.89 -12.17
N ARG A 216 4.17 -1.51 -11.59
CA ARG A 216 5.57 -1.24 -11.93
C ARG A 216 6.13 -2.18 -13.00
N SER A 217 5.78 -3.45 -12.96
CA SER A 217 6.34 -4.46 -13.87
C SER A 217 5.35 -4.98 -14.90
N GLY A 218 4.06 -4.63 -14.77
CA GLY A 218 3.00 -5.28 -15.55
C GLY A 218 2.81 -6.76 -15.18
N LYS A 219 3.70 -7.33 -14.32
CA LYS A 219 3.63 -8.71 -13.87
C LYS A 219 3.00 -8.76 -12.47
N GLY A 220 2.15 -9.76 -12.25
CA GLY A 220 1.61 -10.03 -10.92
C GLY A 220 2.60 -10.84 -10.08
N ILE A 221 2.34 -10.89 -8.77
CA ILE A 221 2.97 -11.86 -7.87
C ILE A 221 2.29 -13.22 -8.03
N GLU A 222 3.04 -14.31 -7.86
CA GLU A 222 2.50 -15.68 -7.82
C GLU A 222 2.37 -16.15 -6.38
N ILE A 223 1.24 -16.74 -6.02
CA ILE A 223 0.99 -17.27 -4.68
C ILE A 223 0.65 -18.74 -4.82
N ILE A 224 1.39 -19.58 -4.12
CA ILE A 224 1.24 -21.02 -4.09
C ILE A 224 1.00 -21.42 -2.64
N ARG A 225 -0.10 -22.11 -2.39
CA ARG A 225 -0.41 -22.69 -1.08
C ARG A 225 -0.59 -24.19 -1.24
N THR A 226 0.15 -24.94 -0.44
CA THR A 226 -0.02 -26.38 -0.28
C THR A 226 -0.54 -26.69 1.13
N ASP A 227 -0.64 -27.96 1.49
CA ASP A 227 -1.02 -28.36 2.85
C ASP A 227 0.08 -28.02 3.87
N ASP A 228 1.35 -28.02 3.44
CA ASP A 228 2.53 -27.86 4.31
C ASP A 228 3.23 -26.51 4.17
N SER A 229 2.98 -25.75 3.12
CA SER A 229 3.72 -24.53 2.82
C SER A 229 2.88 -23.41 2.21
N TYR A 230 3.34 -22.17 2.43
CA TYR A 230 2.85 -20.97 1.76
C TYR A 230 4.02 -20.26 1.08
N THR A 231 3.92 -20.06 -0.22
CA THR A 231 4.98 -19.52 -1.05
C THR A 231 4.47 -18.32 -1.87
N VAL A 232 5.25 -17.25 -1.90
CA VAL A 232 5.00 -16.09 -2.75
C VAL A 232 6.24 -15.81 -3.58
N LYS A 233 6.05 -15.67 -4.90
CA LYS A 233 7.11 -15.27 -5.84
C LYS A 233 6.91 -13.83 -6.26
N LEU A 234 7.93 -13.04 -6.07
CA LEU A 234 8.03 -11.61 -6.41
C LEU A 234 8.92 -11.47 -7.65
N PRO A 235 8.44 -10.89 -8.76
CA PRO A 235 9.29 -10.65 -9.93
C PRO A 235 10.46 -9.72 -9.59
N LEU A 236 11.68 -10.05 -10.06
CA LEU A 236 12.81 -9.11 -10.08
C LEU A 236 12.57 -8.06 -11.18
N LEU A 237 12.73 -6.77 -10.82
CA LEU A 237 12.48 -5.61 -11.68
C LEU A 237 13.75 -5.15 -12.37
#